data_5ba6b1ec8f7d5f6b71572dd284dfa45e
#
_entry.id   5ba6b1ec8f7d5f6b71572dd284dfa45e
#
_cell.length_a   1.000
_cell.length_b   1.000
_cell.length_c   1.000
_cell.angle_alpha   90.00
_cell.angle_beta   90.00
_cell.angle_gamma   90.00
#
_symmetry.space_group_name_H-M   'P 1'
#
loop_
_entity.id
_entity.type
_entity.pdbx_description
1 polymer ?
#
loop_
_entity_poly.entity_id
_entity_poly.type
_entity_poly.pdbx_seq_one_letter_code
_entity_poly.pdbx_strand_id
1 'polypeptide(L)'
;ILEDLFKEHDGRIFNTAGDSVLAEFSSAVSAVICATEFQRLMKERNESETTDLKMEFRIGINMGDVVIEGDNLYGDGVNIAARLEALAQPNGVCLSRSVHEFINKKMDFLFNDLGEQTLKDNKFHAFDVVIDDSHKRTVKTKSKSQLPLIAAIVAILVLGIGGYAYYNNAPTEQSKEEKKVAKDNLPVILVKPFKNLGSEDTSVSNAITESLISSLSRY
;
A
#
# COMPACT_ATOMS: atom_id res chain seq x y z
N ILE A 1 20.65 0.35 31.74
CA ILE A 1 19.22 0.12 31.48
C ILE A 1 19.02 -0.75 30.24
N LEU A 2 19.44 -0.28 29.04
CA LEU A 2 19.16 -1.00 27.78
C LEU A 2 19.83 -2.38 27.74
N GLU A 3 21.11 -2.45 28.06
CA GLU A 3 21.83 -3.73 28.08
C GLU A 3 21.31 -4.72 29.13
N ASP A 4 20.87 -4.24 30.28
CA ASP A 4 20.30 -5.08 31.33
C ASP A 4 18.95 -5.66 30.89
N LEU A 5 18.08 -4.83 30.30
CA LEU A 5 16.81 -5.28 29.74
C LEU A 5 17.00 -6.31 28.60
N PHE A 6 17.98 -6.10 27.73
CA PHE A 6 18.24 -7.08 26.67
C PHE A 6 18.67 -8.43 27.23
N LYS A 7 19.54 -8.44 28.27
CA LYS A 7 19.93 -9.68 28.94
C LYS A 7 18.76 -10.38 29.64
N GLU A 8 17.88 -9.60 30.26
CA GLU A 8 16.69 -10.13 30.95
C GLU A 8 15.66 -10.76 29.97
N HIS A 9 15.58 -10.22 28.76
CA HIS A 9 14.62 -10.67 27.75
C HIS A 9 15.25 -11.50 26.61
N ASP A 10 16.46 -12.06 26.82
CA ASP A 10 17.18 -12.86 25.80
C ASP A 10 17.40 -12.11 24.47
N GLY A 11 17.63 -10.80 24.55
CA GLY A 11 17.96 -9.95 23.42
C GLY A 11 19.46 -9.82 23.21
N ARG A 12 19.89 -9.67 21.97
CA ARG A 12 21.28 -9.42 21.57
C ARG A 12 21.38 -8.17 20.70
N ILE A 13 22.24 -7.23 21.09
CA ILE A 13 22.63 -6.12 20.23
C ILE A 13 23.58 -6.67 19.17
N PHE A 14 23.25 -6.50 17.88
CA PHE A 14 24.10 -6.95 16.79
C PHE A 14 24.75 -5.80 16.03
N ASN A 15 24.19 -4.58 16.11
CA ASN A 15 24.80 -3.42 15.48
C ASN A 15 24.36 -2.12 16.17
N THR A 16 25.21 -1.08 16.03
CA THR A 16 24.89 0.30 16.42
C THR A 16 25.25 1.22 15.25
N ALA A 17 24.35 2.10 14.86
CA ALA A 17 24.55 3.05 13.78
C ALA A 17 24.19 4.46 14.24
N GLY A 18 25.19 5.25 14.62
CA GLY A 18 24.99 6.56 15.20
C GLY A 18 24.28 6.47 16.55
N ASP A 19 23.08 7.01 16.63
CA ASP A 19 22.18 6.98 17.78
C ASP A 19 21.22 5.79 17.78
N SER A 20 21.23 4.97 16.73
CA SER A 20 20.35 3.81 16.59
C SER A 20 21.00 2.53 17.11
N VAL A 21 20.21 1.70 17.78
CA VAL A 21 20.61 0.37 18.27
C VAL A 21 19.76 -0.68 17.54
N LEU A 22 20.43 -1.66 16.95
CA LEU A 22 19.81 -2.80 16.29
C LEU A 22 19.99 -4.04 17.14
N ALA A 23 18.89 -4.68 17.52
CA ALA A 23 18.88 -5.85 18.36
C ALA A 23 18.00 -6.97 17.80
N GLU A 24 18.32 -8.20 18.13
CA GLU A 24 17.52 -9.37 17.84
C GLU A 24 17.02 -10.03 19.12
N PHE A 25 15.90 -10.71 19.01
CA PHE A 25 15.29 -11.51 20.07
C PHE A 25 14.84 -12.86 19.51
N SER A 26 14.96 -13.89 20.29
CA SER A 26 14.45 -15.22 19.93
C SER A 26 12.91 -15.32 19.93
N SER A 27 12.24 -14.35 20.58
CA SER A 27 10.80 -14.30 20.73
C SER A 27 10.24 -12.90 20.45
N ALA A 28 9.23 -12.82 19.59
CA ALA A 28 8.50 -11.57 19.36
C ALA A 28 7.81 -11.06 20.64
N VAL A 29 7.37 -11.96 21.53
CA VAL A 29 6.79 -11.60 22.84
C VAL A 29 7.85 -10.91 23.71
N SER A 30 9.04 -11.51 23.85
CA SER A 30 10.15 -10.93 24.60
C SER A 30 10.56 -9.56 24.05
N ALA A 31 10.63 -9.42 22.71
CA ALA A 31 10.96 -8.16 22.07
C ALA A 31 9.96 -7.03 22.42
N VAL A 32 8.65 -7.33 22.40
CA VAL A 32 7.62 -6.33 22.69
C VAL A 32 7.59 -6.00 24.19
N ILE A 33 7.73 -6.98 25.08
CA ILE A 33 7.84 -6.72 26.53
C ILE A 33 9.04 -5.84 26.82
N CYS A 34 10.24 -6.20 26.34
CA CYS A 34 11.46 -5.43 26.50
C CYS A 34 11.29 -3.98 26.02
N ALA A 35 10.71 -3.79 24.82
CA ALA A 35 10.50 -2.47 24.24
C ALA A 35 9.52 -1.60 25.05
N THR A 36 8.41 -2.18 25.50
CA THR A 36 7.41 -1.44 26.29
C THR A 36 7.94 -1.11 27.69
N GLU A 37 8.70 -2.01 28.30
CA GLU A 37 9.35 -1.78 29.59
C GLU A 37 10.43 -0.70 29.47
N PHE A 38 11.25 -0.73 28.42
CA PHE A 38 12.23 0.31 28.15
C PHE A 38 11.57 1.69 28.05
N GLN A 39 10.49 1.81 27.29
CA GLN A 39 9.78 3.08 27.16
C GLN A 39 9.20 3.58 28.49
N ARG A 40 8.68 2.66 29.33
CA ARG A 40 8.20 3.00 30.68
C ARG A 40 9.33 3.52 31.56
N LEU A 41 10.46 2.83 31.59
CA LEU A 41 11.64 3.24 32.38
C LEU A 41 12.21 4.59 31.91
N MET A 42 12.22 4.82 30.58
CA MET A 42 12.66 6.10 30.04
C MET A 42 11.72 7.24 30.40
N LYS A 43 10.41 6.99 30.43
CA LYS A 43 9.42 7.95 30.89
C LYS A 43 9.64 8.31 32.37
N GLU A 44 9.77 7.31 33.25
CA GLU A 44 10.06 7.50 34.67
C GLU A 44 11.35 8.29 34.89
N ARG A 45 12.40 7.98 34.13
CA ARG A 45 13.65 8.71 34.16
C ARG A 45 13.47 10.19 33.75
N ASN A 46 12.78 10.45 32.64
CA ASN A 46 12.51 11.79 32.16
C ASN A 46 11.64 12.63 33.13
N GLU A 47 10.77 11.98 33.90
CA GLU A 47 9.95 12.61 34.94
C GLU A 47 10.77 12.93 36.21
N SER A 48 11.78 12.10 36.52
CA SER A 48 12.67 12.31 37.68
C SER A 48 13.79 13.31 37.45
N GLU A 49 14.13 13.57 36.18
CA GLU A 49 15.20 14.52 35.82
C GLU A 49 14.72 15.97 35.95
N THR A 50 15.52 16.77 36.63
CA THR A 50 15.28 18.22 36.83
C THR A 50 15.75 19.08 35.66
N THR A 51 16.42 18.48 34.68
CA THR A 51 16.93 19.16 33.48
C THR A 51 15.89 19.16 32.38
N ASP A 52 15.91 20.17 31.51
CA ASP A 52 15.02 20.24 30.31
C ASP A 52 15.41 19.23 29.22
N LEU A 53 16.51 18.47 29.41
CA LEU A 53 17.00 17.47 28.48
C LEU A 53 16.27 16.13 28.69
N LYS A 54 15.19 15.94 27.96
CA LYS A 54 14.45 14.66 27.92
C LYS A 54 14.92 13.81 26.75
N MET A 55 15.10 12.52 27.01
CA MET A 55 15.45 11.54 25.98
C MET A 55 14.17 10.84 25.49
N GLU A 56 13.91 10.94 24.21
CA GLU A 56 12.78 10.28 23.56
C GLU A 56 13.29 9.23 22.57
N PHE A 57 12.74 8.04 22.67
CA PHE A 57 13.10 6.92 21.80
C PHE A 57 11.93 6.48 20.95
N ARG A 58 12.23 6.00 19.75
CA ARG A 58 11.28 5.32 18.87
C ARG A 58 11.72 3.89 18.69
N ILE A 59 10.80 2.95 18.69
CA ILE A 59 11.11 1.54 18.56
C ILE A 59 10.25 0.94 17.44
N GLY A 60 10.92 0.26 16.49
CA GLY A 60 10.28 -0.52 15.45
C GLY A 60 10.59 -2.00 15.63
N ILE A 61 9.57 -2.85 15.64
CA ILE A 61 9.74 -4.31 15.80
C ILE A 61 9.13 -5.02 14.58
N ASN A 62 9.95 -5.86 13.96
CA ASN A 62 9.56 -6.70 12.86
C ASN A 62 9.95 -8.15 13.10
N MET A 63 9.19 -9.07 12.53
CA MET A 63 9.51 -10.49 12.46
C MET A 63 9.59 -10.89 10.97
N GLY A 64 10.74 -11.39 10.57
CA GLY A 64 11.00 -11.76 9.17
C GLY A 64 12.37 -12.40 9.01
N ASP A 65 12.65 -12.87 7.81
CA ASP A 65 13.91 -13.51 7.47
C ASP A 65 15.06 -12.51 7.48
N VAL A 66 16.20 -12.96 7.98
CA VAL A 66 17.46 -12.21 8.04
C VAL A 66 18.61 -13.06 7.52
N VAL A 67 19.60 -12.40 6.95
CA VAL A 67 20.87 -13.00 6.56
C VAL A 67 21.91 -12.67 7.62
N ILE A 68 22.59 -13.68 8.11
CA ILE A 68 23.64 -13.54 9.14
C ILE A 68 24.99 -13.47 8.42
N GLU A 69 25.71 -12.38 8.59
CA GLU A 69 27.09 -12.20 8.12
C GLU A 69 27.98 -11.77 9.28
N GLY A 70 28.80 -12.70 9.79
CA GLY A 70 29.55 -12.48 11.02
C GLY A 70 28.61 -12.25 12.21
N ASP A 71 28.80 -11.14 12.91
CA ASP A 71 27.96 -10.75 14.06
C ASP A 71 26.76 -9.88 13.65
N ASN A 72 26.64 -9.51 12.36
CA ASN A 72 25.62 -8.62 11.87
C ASN A 72 24.45 -9.37 11.20
N LEU A 73 23.28 -8.73 11.22
CA LEU A 73 22.08 -9.18 10.53
C LEU A 73 21.72 -8.22 9.41
N TYR A 74 21.39 -8.75 8.24
CA TYR A 74 20.99 -8.00 7.06
C TYR A 74 19.69 -8.55 6.49
N GLY A 75 19.05 -7.80 5.63
CA GLY A 75 17.89 -8.23 4.87
C GLY A 75 16.68 -7.32 5.03
N ASP A 76 15.60 -7.68 4.34
CA ASP A 76 14.37 -6.90 4.33
C ASP A 76 13.74 -6.81 5.72
N GLY A 77 13.94 -7.84 6.57
CA GLY A 77 13.47 -7.85 7.95
C GLY A 77 14.01 -6.67 8.76
N VAL A 78 15.32 -6.40 8.66
CA VAL A 78 15.99 -5.27 9.33
C VAL A 78 15.53 -3.94 8.76
N ASN A 79 15.40 -3.84 7.42
CA ASN A 79 14.94 -2.63 6.75
C ASN A 79 13.50 -2.26 7.14
N ILE A 80 12.63 -3.26 7.31
CA ILE A 80 11.25 -3.03 7.77
C ILE A 80 11.24 -2.55 9.21
N ALA A 81 12.06 -3.13 10.10
CA ALA A 81 12.17 -2.68 11.49
C ALA A 81 12.60 -1.20 11.57
N ALA A 82 13.60 -0.78 10.80
CA ALA A 82 14.03 0.63 10.73
C ALA A 82 12.92 1.56 10.20
N ARG A 83 12.06 1.10 9.28
CA ARG A 83 10.92 1.89 8.80
C ARG A 83 9.79 1.99 9.83
N LEU A 84 9.56 0.95 10.60
CA LEU A 84 8.62 0.96 11.71
C LEU A 84 9.10 1.90 12.82
N GLU A 85 10.40 1.91 13.12
CA GLU A 85 11.01 2.88 14.04
C GLU A 85 10.73 4.32 13.58
N ALA A 86 11.01 4.64 12.31
CA ALA A 86 10.75 5.97 11.75
C ALA A 86 9.25 6.37 11.77
N LEU A 87 8.34 5.40 11.75
CA LEU A 87 6.89 5.60 11.82
C LEU A 87 6.39 5.75 13.27
N ALA A 88 7.10 5.17 14.24
CA ALA A 88 6.74 5.22 15.64
C ALA A 88 6.65 6.66 16.18
N GLN A 89 5.74 6.89 17.11
CA GLN A 89 5.71 8.15 17.87
C GLN A 89 6.93 8.26 18.79
N PRO A 90 7.37 9.46 19.16
CA PRO A 90 8.30 9.62 20.27
C PRO A 90 7.79 8.84 21.50
N ASN A 91 8.69 8.10 22.14
CA ASN A 91 8.40 7.20 23.25
C ASN A 91 7.40 6.06 22.92
N GLY A 92 7.20 5.79 21.63
CA GLY A 92 6.27 4.76 21.15
C GLY A 92 6.97 3.50 20.62
N VAL A 93 6.17 2.46 20.41
CA VAL A 93 6.58 1.18 19.82
C VAL A 93 5.68 0.86 18.66
N CYS A 94 6.26 0.67 17.46
CA CYS A 94 5.55 0.34 16.23
C CYS A 94 5.91 -1.08 15.77
N LEU A 95 4.89 -1.85 15.40
CA LEU A 95 4.99 -3.27 15.07
C LEU A 95 4.60 -3.53 13.62
N SER A 96 5.23 -4.53 13.01
CA SER A 96 4.72 -5.10 11.76
C SER A 96 3.47 -5.96 12.01
N ARG A 97 2.71 -6.21 10.94
CA ARG A 97 1.57 -7.13 10.97
C ARG A 97 1.94 -8.49 11.52
N SER A 98 3.07 -9.07 11.08
CA SER A 98 3.52 -10.40 11.53
C SER A 98 3.74 -10.46 13.03
N VAL A 99 4.34 -9.42 13.63
CA VAL A 99 4.51 -9.32 15.08
C VAL A 99 3.15 -9.19 15.75
N HIS A 100 2.29 -8.25 15.29
CA HIS A 100 0.97 -8.04 15.86
C HIS A 100 0.12 -9.32 15.86
N GLU A 101 0.03 -10.03 14.72
CA GLU A 101 -0.74 -11.27 14.61
C GLU A 101 -0.23 -12.38 15.54
N PHE A 102 1.08 -12.39 15.80
CA PHE A 102 1.70 -13.37 16.70
C PHE A 102 1.42 -13.09 18.18
N ILE A 103 1.35 -11.81 18.59
CA ILE A 103 1.26 -11.43 20.00
C ILE A 103 -0.16 -11.06 20.46
N ASN A 104 -1.06 -10.61 19.58
CA ASN A 104 -2.37 -10.06 19.94
C ASN A 104 -3.28 -11.01 20.72
N LYS A 105 -3.04 -12.33 20.64
CA LYS A 105 -3.75 -13.37 21.39
C LYS A 105 -3.02 -13.85 22.66
N LYS A 106 -1.80 -13.39 22.85
CA LYS A 106 -0.91 -13.84 23.92
C LYS A 106 -0.69 -12.78 24.99
N MET A 107 -1.01 -11.53 24.66
CA MET A 107 -0.74 -10.38 25.51
C MET A 107 -1.94 -9.43 25.49
N ASP A 108 -2.24 -8.82 26.63
CA ASP A 108 -3.33 -7.87 26.81
C ASP A 108 -2.89 -6.43 26.49
N PHE A 109 -2.26 -6.23 25.34
CA PHE A 109 -1.96 -4.90 24.84
C PHE A 109 -3.08 -4.36 23.96
N LEU A 110 -3.30 -3.05 24.02
CA LEU A 110 -4.12 -2.34 23.05
C LEU A 110 -3.23 -1.87 21.88
N PHE A 111 -3.79 -1.92 20.69
CA PHE A 111 -3.07 -1.53 19.47
C PHE A 111 -3.87 -0.49 18.68
N ASN A 112 -3.18 0.47 18.08
CA ASN A 112 -3.73 1.33 17.05
C ASN A 112 -3.34 0.75 15.68
N ASP A 113 -4.30 0.38 14.87
CA ASP A 113 -4.05 -0.04 13.49
C ASP A 113 -3.75 1.20 12.63
N LEU A 114 -2.52 1.31 12.13
CA LEU A 114 -2.07 2.38 11.27
C LEU A 114 -2.38 2.12 9.79
N GLY A 115 -2.86 0.93 9.46
CA GLY A 115 -3.15 0.51 8.10
C GLY A 115 -1.90 0.23 7.26
N GLU A 116 -2.10 0.14 5.95
CA GLU A 116 -1.00 -0.03 5.00
C GLU A 116 -0.19 1.25 4.88
N GLN A 117 1.11 1.14 5.11
CA GLN A 117 2.10 2.19 4.96
C GLN A 117 2.95 1.94 3.71
N THR A 118 3.32 2.99 3.03
CA THR A 118 4.22 2.91 1.87
C THR A 118 5.43 3.81 2.14
N LEU A 119 6.60 3.21 2.25
CA LEU A 119 7.87 3.91 2.39
C LEU A 119 8.85 3.36 1.36
N LYS A 120 9.36 4.22 0.46
CA LYS A 120 10.35 3.85 -0.56
C LYS A 120 9.98 2.53 -1.28
N ASP A 121 8.84 2.47 -1.96
CA ASP A 121 8.35 1.35 -2.78
C ASP A 121 7.96 0.05 -2.04
N ASN A 122 8.17 -0.05 -0.73
CA ASN A 122 7.72 -1.17 0.08
C ASN A 122 6.43 -0.83 0.81
N LYS A 123 5.46 -1.73 0.68
CA LYS A 123 4.18 -1.68 1.40
C LYS A 123 4.25 -2.62 2.59
N PHE A 124 3.89 -2.13 3.76
CA PHE A 124 3.77 -2.93 4.97
C PHE A 124 2.63 -2.38 5.84
N HIS A 125 2.01 -3.26 6.59
CA HIS A 125 0.97 -2.87 7.53
C HIS A 125 1.57 -2.69 8.92
N ALA A 126 1.25 -1.60 9.59
CA ALA A 126 1.85 -1.21 10.86
C ALA A 126 0.80 -1.05 11.96
N PHE A 127 1.24 -1.28 13.21
CA PHE A 127 0.44 -1.14 14.42
C PHE A 127 1.27 -0.42 15.49
N ASP A 128 0.70 0.59 16.16
CA ASP A 128 1.32 1.13 17.38
C ASP A 128 0.84 0.36 18.61
N VAL A 129 1.74 0.11 19.54
CA VAL A 129 1.39 -0.35 20.88
C VAL A 129 0.91 0.83 21.71
N VAL A 130 -0.26 0.73 22.33
CA VAL A 130 -0.76 1.74 23.27
C VAL A 130 -0.17 1.47 24.64
N ILE A 131 0.94 2.16 24.97
CA ILE A 131 1.63 2.02 26.26
C ILE A 131 0.87 2.82 27.33
N ASP A 132 0.37 4.00 26.96
CA ASP A 132 -0.44 4.87 27.81
C ASP A 132 -1.43 5.71 26.95
N ASP A 133 -2.22 6.56 27.62
CA ASP A 133 -3.24 7.37 26.93
C ASP A 133 -2.68 8.38 25.93
N SER A 134 -1.39 8.77 26.05
CA SER A 134 -0.75 9.69 25.11
C SER A 134 -0.46 9.03 23.76
N HIS A 135 -0.38 7.70 23.70
CA HIS A 135 -0.13 6.93 22.48
C HIS A 135 -1.41 6.54 21.70
N LYS A 136 -2.59 6.98 22.17
CA LYS A 136 -3.84 6.78 21.42
C LYS A 136 -3.87 7.69 20.20
N ARG A 137 -3.52 7.17 19.02
CA ARG A 137 -3.70 7.89 17.76
C ARG A 137 -5.14 7.77 17.27
N THR A 138 -5.75 8.90 16.94
CA THR A 138 -6.93 8.87 16.08
C THR A 138 -6.46 8.65 14.66
N VAL A 139 -6.37 7.38 14.23
CA VAL A 139 -6.02 7.06 12.85
C VAL A 139 -7.19 7.50 11.98
N LYS A 140 -7.00 8.55 11.19
CA LYS A 140 -7.90 8.87 10.09
C LYS A 140 -7.72 7.76 9.05
N THR A 141 -8.46 6.67 9.21
CA THR A 141 -8.62 5.68 8.14
C THR A 141 -9.10 6.48 6.92
N LYS A 142 -8.31 6.53 5.86
CA LYS A 142 -8.80 6.99 4.56
C LYS A 142 -9.86 5.98 4.12
N SER A 143 -11.07 6.14 4.62
CA SER A 143 -12.24 5.49 4.05
C SER A 143 -12.22 5.88 2.58
N LYS A 144 -12.01 4.92 1.70
CA LYS A 144 -12.30 5.12 0.27
C LYS A 144 -13.76 5.52 0.22
N SER A 145 -14.00 6.83 0.15
CA SER A 145 -15.34 7.38 0.02
C SER A 145 -15.98 6.70 -1.18
N GLN A 146 -17.01 5.92 -0.96
CA GLN A 146 -17.82 5.33 -2.03
C GLN A 146 -18.75 6.39 -2.67
N LEU A 147 -18.65 7.64 -2.20
CA LEU A 147 -19.40 8.76 -2.75
C LEU A 147 -19.35 8.86 -4.29
N PRO A 148 -18.18 8.75 -4.99
CA PRO A 148 -18.17 8.84 -6.44
C PRO A 148 -18.92 7.68 -7.11
N LEU A 149 -18.93 6.48 -6.51
CA LEU A 149 -19.66 5.34 -7.06
C LEU A 149 -21.17 5.51 -6.89
N ILE A 150 -21.61 5.98 -5.73
CA ILE A 150 -23.03 6.28 -5.45
C ILE A 150 -23.51 7.43 -6.35
N ALA A 151 -22.71 8.50 -6.51
CA ALA A 151 -23.02 9.60 -7.39
C ALA A 151 -23.14 9.15 -8.86
N ALA A 152 -22.29 8.24 -9.34
CA ALA A 152 -22.37 7.67 -10.67
C ALA A 152 -23.64 6.84 -10.88
N ILE A 153 -24.03 6.02 -9.90
CA ILE A 153 -25.26 5.21 -9.94
C ILE A 153 -26.50 6.13 -9.99
N VAL A 154 -26.52 7.16 -9.13
CA VAL A 154 -27.64 8.14 -9.11
C VAL A 154 -27.72 8.89 -10.45
N ALA A 155 -26.60 9.31 -11.03
CA ALA A 155 -26.58 9.97 -12.34
C ALA A 155 -27.12 9.06 -13.46
N ILE A 156 -26.78 7.78 -13.48
CA ILE A 156 -27.29 6.78 -14.43
C ILE A 156 -28.80 6.59 -14.25
N LEU A 157 -29.30 6.53 -13.03
CA LEU A 157 -30.74 6.40 -12.75
C LEU A 157 -31.51 7.64 -13.20
N VAL A 158 -30.98 8.85 -12.94
CA VAL A 158 -31.64 10.11 -13.39
C VAL A 158 -31.67 10.19 -14.92
N LEU A 159 -30.55 9.82 -15.58
CA LEU A 159 -30.50 9.77 -17.06
C LEU A 159 -31.45 8.70 -17.62
N GLY A 160 -31.55 7.55 -16.95
CA GLY A 160 -32.48 6.48 -17.35
C GLY A 160 -33.96 6.89 -17.23
N ILE A 161 -34.32 7.52 -16.10
CA ILE A 161 -35.69 8.02 -15.87
C ILE A 161 -36.02 9.18 -16.83
N GLY A 162 -35.08 10.12 -17.01
CA GLY A 162 -35.24 11.24 -17.93
C GLY A 162 -35.39 10.78 -19.40
N GLY A 163 -34.57 9.81 -19.83
CA GLY A 163 -34.64 9.20 -21.15
C GLY A 163 -35.94 8.43 -21.37
N TYR A 164 -36.40 7.68 -20.36
CA TYR A 164 -37.70 6.98 -20.42
C TYR A 164 -38.89 7.95 -20.49
N ALA A 165 -38.90 9.01 -19.71
CA ALA A 165 -39.91 10.04 -19.72
C ALA A 165 -39.92 10.80 -21.07
N TYR A 166 -38.75 11.10 -21.63
CA TYR A 166 -38.62 11.72 -22.95
C TYR A 166 -39.15 10.79 -24.06
N TYR A 167 -38.84 9.50 -24.01
CA TYR A 167 -39.33 8.51 -24.98
C TYR A 167 -40.85 8.35 -24.93
N ASN A 168 -41.47 8.34 -23.76
CA ASN A 168 -42.93 8.20 -23.63
C ASN A 168 -43.71 9.49 -23.93
N ASN A 169 -43.07 10.67 -23.83
CA ASN A 169 -43.71 11.95 -24.11
C ASN A 169 -43.35 12.53 -25.48
N ALA A 170 -42.57 11.80 -26.29
CA ALA A 170 -42.26 12.23 -27.65
C ALA A 170 -43.56 12.29 -28.51
N PRO A 171 -43.88 13.42 -29.15
CA PRO A 171 -45.06 13.52 -30.03
C PRO A 171 -44.90 12.54 -31.18
N THR A 172 -45.92 11.72 -31.37
CA THR A 172 -46.01 10.80 -32.51
C THR A 172 -46.24 11.62 -33.79
N GLU A 173 -45.16 11.96 -34.49
CA GLU A 173 -45.33 12.43 -35.87
C GLU A 173 -45.64 11.24 -36.77
N GLN A 174 -46.88 11.22 -37.25
CA GLN A 174 -47.32 10.32 -38.30
C GLN A 174 -46.63 10.64 -39.62
N SER A 175 -46.03 9.59 -40.17
CA SER A 175 -45.96 9.32 -41.61
C SER A 175 -45.25 10.34 -42.51
N LYS A 176 -44.03 9.96 -42.90
CA LYS A 176 -43.70 9.96 -44.34
C LYS A 176 -42.78 8.76 -44.63
N GLU A 177 -43.35 7.80 -45.35
CA GLU A 177 -42.58 6.77 -46.04
C GLU A 177 -41.58 7.43 -46.99
N GLU A 178 -40.31 7.35 -46.69
CA GLU A 178 -39.28 7.38 -47.72
C GLU A 178 -38.48 6.08 -47.63
N LYS A 179 -38.65 5.27 -48.68
CA LYS A 179 -37.84 4.10 -49.00
C LYS A 179 -36.36 4.50 -48.91
N LYS A 180 -35.68 4.11 -47.86
CA LYS A 180 -34.22 4.08 -47.80
C LYS A 180 -33.75 2.68 -48.07
N VAL A 181 -33.18 2.53 -49.25
CA VAL A 181 -32.47 1.39 -49.77
C VAL A 181 -31.56 0.82 -48.69
N ALA A 182 -31.70 -0.47 -48.40
CA ALA A 182 -30.82 -1.24 -47.56
C ALA A 182 -29.40 -1.10 -48.12
N LYS A 183 -28.54 -0.40 -47.37
CA LYS A 183 -27.09 -0.52 -47.57
C LYS A 183 -26.65 -1.77 -46.86
N ASP A 184 -26.24 -2.76 -47.62
CA ASP A 184 -25.54 -3.97 -47.15
C ASP A 184 -24.42 -3.57 -46.18
N ASN A 185 -24.52 -4.06 -44.99
CA ASN A 185 -23.43 -4.00 -44.00
C ASN A 185 -22.32 -4.98 -44.42
N LEU A 186 -21.53 -4.56 -45.39
CA LEU A 186 -20.28 -5.29 -45.70
C LEU A 186 -19.27 -5.02 -44.61
N PRO A 187 -18.56 -6.05 -44.09
CA PRO A 187 -17.54 -5.87 -43.09
C PRO A 187 -16.39 -5.04 -43.63
N VAL A 188 -16.05 -3.94 -42.93
CA VAL A 188 -14.92 -3.09 -43.30
C VAL A 188 -13.67 -3.71 -42.64
N ILE A 189 -12.73 -4.18 -43.48
CA ILE A 189 -11.44 -4.69 -43.02
C ILE A 189 -10.39 -3.57 -43.10
N LEU A 190 -9.84 -3.14 -41.98
CA LEU A 190 -8.76 -2.18 -41.93
C LEU A 190 -7.40 -2.91 -41.95
N VAL A 191 -6.66 -2.78 -43.06
CA VAL A 191 -5.29 -3.32 -43.18
C VAL A 191 -4.31 -2.20 -42.80
N LYS A 192 -3.55 -2.43 -41.70
CA LYS A 192 -2.45 -1.53 -41.33
C LYS A 192 -1.16 -1.94 -42.08
N PRO A 193 -0.34 -0.97 -42.52
CA PRO A 193 0.95 -1.26 -43.17
C PRO A 193 1.87 -2.07 -42.23
N PHE A 194 2.58 -3.03 -42.77
CA PHE A 194 3.56 -3.81 -42.03
C PHE A 194 4.77 -2.93 -41.68
N LYS A 195 5.21 -2.98 -40.42
CA LYS A 195 6.41 -2.29 -39.98
C LYS A 195 7.60 -3.21 -40.16
N ASN A 196 8.53 -2.82 -41.00
CA ASN A 196 9.79 -3.57 -41.19
C ASN A 196 10.71 -3.34 -39.98
N LEU A 197 11.13 -4.44 -39.30
CA LEU A 197 11.96 -4.41 -38.11
C LEU A 197 13.46 -4.52 -38.37
N GLY A 198 13.91 -4.56 -39.63
CA GLY A 198 15.30 -4.93 -39.91
C GLY A 198 16.02 -4.24 -41.06
N SER A 199 15.43 -3.28 -41.81
CA SER A 199 16.15 -2.52 -42.86
C SER A 199 15.42 -1.23 -43.23
N GLU A 200 16.15 -0.23 -43.68
CA GLU A 200 15.61 1.07 -44.14
C GLU A 200 14.81 1.00 -45.45
N ASP A 201 14.73 -0.16 -46.08
CA ASP A 201 14.01 -0.34 -47.31
C ASP A 201 12.56 -0.71 -47.09
N THR A 202 11.66 0.29 -47.17
CA THR A 202 10.22 0.15 -47.00
C THR A 202 9.49 -0.36 -48.25
N SER A 203 10.20 -0.59 -49.34
CA SER A 203 9.60 -0.96 -50.66
C SER A 203 8.87 -2.29 -50.61
N VAL A 204 9.43 -3.27 -49.91
CA VAL A 204 8.84 -4.63 -49.79
C VAL A 204 7.59 -4.62 -48.92
N SER A 205 7.59 -3.89 -47.82
CA SER A 205 6.40 -3.82 -46.91
C SER A 205 5.22 -3.10 -47.56
N ASN A 206 5.49 -2.09 -48.37
CA ASN A 206 4.47 -1.38 -49.13
C ASN A 206 3.89 -2.25 -50.27
N ALA A 207 4.74 -2.98 -50.99
CA ALA A 207 4.29 -3.91 -52.03
C ALA A 207 3.40 -5.05 -51.51
N ILE A 208 3.70 -5.60 -50.34
CA ILE A 208 2.89 -6.62 -49.69
C ILE A 208 1.55 -6.03 -49.22
N THR A 209 1.53 -4.81 -48.67
CA THR A 209 0.32 -4.15 -48.24
C THR A 209 -0.60 -3.84 -49.41
N GLU A 210 -0.08 -3.33 -50.52
CA GLU A 210 -0.86 -3.06 -51.75
C GLU A 210 -1.41 -4.34 -52.35
N SER A 211 -0.62 -5.40 -52.41
CA SER A 211 -1.07 -6.71 -52.92
C SER A 211 -2.22 -7.29 -52.10
N LEU A 212 -2.17 -7.17 -50.76
CA LEU A 212 -3.24 -7.60 -49.87
C LEU A 212 -4.51 -6.78 -50.05
N ILE A 213 -4.40 -5.44 -50.14
CA ILE A 213 -5.53 -4.54 -50.36
C ILE A 213 -6.19 -4.86 -51.70
N SER A 214 -5.39 -5.06 -52.75
CA SER A 214 -5.90 -5.42 -54.09
C SER A 214 -6.61 -6.79 -54.12
N SER A 215 -6.11 -7.75 -53.36
CA SER A 215 -6.72 -9.07 -53.25
C SER A 215 -8.04 -9.06 -52.50
N LEU A 216 -8.12 -8.27 -51.42
CA LEU A 216 -9.34 -8.13 -50.60
C LEU A 216 -10.43 -7.27 -51.24
N SER A 217 -10.08 -6.39 -52.18
CA SER A 217 -11.04 -5.56 -52.88
C SER A 217 -11.76 -6.29 -54.03
N ARG A 218 -11.40 -7.53 -54.34
CA ARG A 218 -12.06 -8.36 -55.37
C ARG A 218 -13.19 -9.24 -54.86
N TYR A 219 -13.44 -9.25 -53.57
CA TYR A 219 -14.53 -9.95 -52.91
C TYR A 219 -15.49 -8.95 -52.28
#